data_5d983437b1698147ecffc6fb4e243f1e
#
_entry.id   5d983437b1698147ecffc6fb4e243f1e
#
_cell.length_a   1.000
_cell.length_b   1.000
_cell.length_c   1.000
_cell.angle_alpha   90.00
_cell.angle_beta   90.00
_cell.angle_gamma   90.00
#
_symmetry.space_group_name_H-M   'P 1'
#
loop_
_entity.id
_entity.type
_entity.pdbx_description
1 polymer ?
#
loop_
_entity_poly.entity_id
_entity_poly.type
_entity_poly.pdbx_seq_one_letter_code
_entity_poly.pdbx_strand_id
1 'polypeptide(L)'
;MNKTNTSQHENAPPSGNQWFGFLSQLDFDIEFFEQVFSHDKASVEVTRVLAELVAKKGLLERAVELDRHVVSLLPNDSTARYNLACSLARAGCSPEAIRCLSKAIVLGYDDLRHLEVDPDLDSLRDHPDFRNLLDEG
;
A
#
# COMPACT_ATOMS: atom_id res chain seq x y z
N MET A 1 -42.42 -1.91 -8.78
CA MET A 1 -41.95 -1.37 -8.53
C MET A 1 -41.44 -1.21 -8.23
N ASN A 2 -41.12 -1.51 -7.92
CA ASN A 2 -40.41 -0.84 -7.48
C ASN A 2 -39.96 -0.94 -6.98
N LYS A 3 -39.56 -1.17 -6.99
CA LYS A 3 -38.93 -0.78 -6.60
C LYS A 3 -38.35 -0.85 -6.27
N THR A 4 -38.71 -1.49 -6.35
CA THR A 4 -38.04 -1.03 -6.04
C THR A 4 -37.57 -1.30 -5.60
N ASN A 5 -37.71 -1.83 -5.47
CA ASN A 5 -37.06 -1.42 -5.13
C ASN A 5 -36.64 -1.80 -4.79
N THR A 6 -36.33 -2.40 -5.09
CA THR A 6 -35.65 -2.01 -4.92
C THR A 6 -35.18 -2.34 -4.63
N SER A 7 -34.99 -3.02 -4.81
CA SER A 7 -34.34 -2.52 -4.65
C SER A 7 -33.90 -2.74 -4.54
N GLN A 8 -33.58 -3.10 -4.87
CA GLN A 8 -32.97 -2.44 -4.90
C GLN A 8 -32.43 -2.40 -4.73
N HIS A 9 -32.29 -3.12 -4.99
CA HIS A 9 -31.61 -2.39 -4.81
C HIS A 9 -31.27 -2.55 -4.84
N GLU A 10 -30.97 -3.26 -5.54
CA GLU A 10 -30.48 -2.58 -5.57
C GLU A 10 -30.24 -2.43 -6.00
N ASN A 11 -30.19 -2.88 -6.50
CA ASN A 11 -29.84 -2.18 -6.93
C ASN A 11 -29.83 -1.65 -7.33
N ALA A 12 -29.75 -1.27 -7.61
CA ALA A 12 -29.66 -0.42 -7.92
C ALA A 12 -29.14 0.14 -8.27
N PRO A 13 -28.97 0.82 -8.56
CA PRO A 13 -28.31 1.66 -8.79
C PRO A 13 -28.37 2.39 -8.68
N PRO A 14 -28.30 2.84 -8.31
CA PRO A 14 -28.14 3.62 -7.94
C PRO A 14 -28.43 4.30 -7.79
N SER A 15 -28.68 5.00 -7.35
CA SER A 15 -28.77 5.92 -7.13
C SER A 15 -28.46 6.75 -6.64
N GLY A 16 -28.67 7.39 -6.59
CA GLY A 16 -28.02 8.38 -6.00
C GLY A 16 -27.26 8.18 -4.92
N ASN A 17 -27.34 7.79 -4.44
CA ASN A 17 -26.55 7.40 -3.78
C ASN A 17 -26.48 6.21 -4.14
N GLN A 18 -27.44 5.83 -4.83
CA GLN A 18 -27.20 4.87 -5.30
C GLN A 18 -26.36 4.77 -6.34
N TRP A 19 -26.54 5.47 -7.20
CA TRP A 19 -25.48 5.46 -7.99
C TRP A 19 -24.25 5.92 -7.33
N PHE A 20 -24.39 6.60 -6.25
CA PHE A 20 -23.28 6.78 -5.40
C PHE A 20 -22.70 5.48 -4.93
N GLY A 21 -23.37 4.38 -5.12
CA GLY A 21 -22.82 3.07 -4.84
C GLY A 21 -21.61 2.72 -5.68
N PHE A 22 -21.37 3.45 -6.77
CA PHE A 22 -20.17 3.23 -7.57
C PHE A 22 -18.92 3.80 -6.93
N LEU A 23 -19.10 4.74 -5.99
CA LEU A 23 -17.97 5.35 -5.30
C LEU A 23 -18.03 4.90 -3.86
N SER A 24 -17.15 3.97 -3.52
CA SER A 24 -17.03 3.50 -2.15
C SER A 24 -16.44 4.60 -1.27
N GLN A 25 -16.53 4.40 0.05
CA GLN A 25 -15.84 5.28 0.99
C GLN A 25 -14.35 5.35 0.67
N LEU A 26 -13.78 4.21 0.30
CA LEU A 26 -12.37 4.15 -0.06
C LEU A 26 -12.05 5.06 -1.26
N ASP A 27 -12.92 5.06 -2.28
CA ASP A 27 -12.69 5.92 -3.43
C ASP A 27 -12.74 7.39 -3.06
N PHE A 28 -13.69 7.79 -2.20
CA PHE A 28 -13.76 9.16 -1.71
C PHE A 28 -12.51 9.53 -0.91
N ASP A 29 -12.05 8.63 -0.06
CA ASP A 29 -10.88 8.90 0.77
C ASP A 29 -9.64 9.05 -0.10
N ILE A 30 -9.48 8.21 -1.11
CA ILE A 30 -8.33 8.30 -2.01
C ILE A 30 -8.35 9.66 -2.71
N GLU A 31 -9.49 10.06 -3.27
CA GLU A 31 -9.56 11.34 -3.96
C GLU A 31 -9.26 12.50 -3.03
N PHE A 32 -9.81 12.46 -1.81
CA PHE A 32 -9.56 13.49 -0.83
C PHE A 32 -8.08 13.61 -0.52
N PHE A 33 -7.43 12.47 -0.22
CA PHE A 33 -6.01 12.49 0.16
C PHE A 33 -5.10 12.78 -1.03
N GLU A 34 -5.49 12.42 -2.26
CA GLU A 34 -4.72 12.83 -3.43
C GLU A 34 -4.68 14.36 -3.54
N GLN A 35 -5.81 15.03 -3.26
CA GLN A 35 -5.82 16.49 -3.29
C GLN A 35 -4.99 17.09 -2.17
N VAL A 36 -5.11 16.54 -0.96
CA VAL A 36 -4.32 17.02 0.17
C VAL A 36 -2.83 16.84 -0.14
N PHE A 37 -2.46 15.67 -0.67
CA PHE A 37 -1.08 15.39 -1.03
C PHE A 37 -0.57 16.38 -2.08
N SER A 38 -1.39 16.72 -3.07
CA SER A 38 -0.97 17.64 -4.13
C SER A 38 -0.64 19.03 -3.59
N HIS A 39 -1.22 19.40 -2.45
CA HIS A 39 -0.98 20.70 -1.83
C HIS A 39 0.13 20.68 -0.78
N ASP A 40 0.52 19.49 -0.30
CA ASP A 40 1.57 19.37 0.71
C ASP A 40 2.30 18.05 0.54
N LYS A 41 3.18 18.02 -0.44
CA LYS A 41 3.93 16.79 -0.75
C LYS A 41 5.04 16.51 0.26
N ALA A 42 5.30 17.42 1.17
CA ALA A 42 6.31 17.24 2.20
C ALA A 42 5.75 16.53 3.45
N SER A 43 4.44 16.35 3.53
CA SER A 43 3.84 15.70 4.68
C SER A 43 4.01 14.19 4.60
N VAL A 44 4.81 13.64 5.51
CA VAL A 44 5.00 12.20 5.61
C VAL A 44 3.68 11.51 5.96
N GLU A 45 2.93 12.10 6.88
CA GLU A 45 1.69 11.50 7.34
C GLU A 45 0.66 11.37 6.22
N VAL A 46 0.46 12.46 5.47
CA VAL A 46 -0.48 12.45 4.35
C VAL A 46 -0.04 11.42 3.31
N THR A 47 1.25 11.38 2.99
CA THR A 47 1.76 10.45 2.01
C THR A 47 1.54 9.00 2.45
N ARG A 48 1.79 8.71 3.74
CA ARG A 48 1.59 7.36 4.26
C ARG A 48 0.12 6.93 4.23
N VAL A 49 -0.78 7.83 4.64
CA VAL A 49 -2.20 7.52 4.61
C VAL A 49 -2.65 7.23 3.19
N LEU A 50 -2.24 8.07 2.26
CA LEU A 50 -2.62 7.87 0.86
C LEU A 50 -2.04 6.56 0.31
N ALA A 51 -0.79 6.26 0.63
CA ALA A 51 -0.16 5.01 0.19
C ALA A 51 -0.95 3.80 0.68
N GLU A 52 -1.39 3.82 1.93
CA GLU A 52 -2.19 2.75 2.50
C GLU A 52 -3.52 2.59 1.79
N LEU A 53 -4.19 3.71 1.52
CA LEU A 53 -5.49 3.69 0.87
C LEU A 53 -5.40 3.13 -0.56
N VAL A 54 -4.42 3.60 -1.34
CA VAL A 54 -4.29 3.13 -2.71
C VAL A 54 -3.87 1.66 -2.74
N ALA A 55 -3.04 1.23 -1.80
CA ALA A 55 -2.66 -0.19 -1.69
C ALA A 55 -3.89 -1.05 -1.38
N LYS A 56 -4.74 -0.57 -0.49
CA LYS A 56 -5.97 -1.29 -0.13
C LYS A 56 -6.89 -1.44 -1.34
N LYS A 57 -6.91 -0.44 -2.21
CA LYS A 57 -7.69 -0.51 -3.43
C LYS A 57 -7.03 -1.39 -4.50
N GLY A 58 -5.79 -1.77 -4.32
CA GLY A 58 -5.06 -2.56 -5.29
C GLY A 58 -4.32 -1.74 -6.34
N LEU A 59 -4.20 -0.43 -6.12
CA LEU A 59 -3.46 0.46 -7.02
C LEU A 59 -1.98 0.39 -6.65
N LEU A 60 -1.37 -0.73 -7.01
CA LEU A 60 -0.05 -1.09 -6.48
C LEU A 60 1.07 -0.19 -6.99
N GLU A 61 0.98 0.26 -8.25
CA GLU A 61 2.00 1.14 -8.79
C GLU A 61 1.98 2.49 -8.10
N ARG A 62 0.77 3.00 -7.81
CA ARG A 62 0.64 4.25 -7.08
C ARG A 62 1.19 4.10 -5.67
N ALA A 63 0.93 2.96 -5.03
CA ALA A 63 1.46 2.70 -3.68
C ALA A 63 2.98 2.74 -3.70
N VAL A 64 3.61 2.12 -4.70
CA VAL A 64 5.07 2.15 -4.83
C VAL A 64 5.58 3.58 -4.98
N GLU A 65 4.94 4.39 -5.83
CA GLU A 65 5.33 5.79 -6.01
C GLU A 65 5.32 6.55 -4.70
N LEU A 66 4.23 6.37 -3.94
CA LEU A 66 4.06 7.10 -2.68
C LEU A 66 5.06 6.62 -1.62
N ASP A 67 5.29 5.31 -1.55
CA ASP A 67 6.27 4.79 -0.60
C ASP A 67 7.69 5.23 -0.97
N ARG A 68 8.01 5.32 -2.26
CA ARG A 68 9.29 5.89 -2.69
C ARG A 68 9.41 7.35 -2.24
N HIS A 69 8.29 8.08 -2.30
CA HIS A 69 8.29 9.46 -1.86
C HIS A 69 8.57 9.56 -0.37
N VAL A 70 7.96 8.69 0.44
CA VAL A 70 8.24 8.65 1.88
C VAL A 70 9.73 8.37 2.13
N VAL A 71 10.30 7.42 1.38
CA VAL A 71 11.73 7.12 1.52
C VAL A 71 12.57 8.34 1.16
N SER A 72 12.16 9.13 0.17
CA SER A 72 12.90 10.34 -0.18
C SER A 72 12.84 11.39 0.92
N LEU A 73 11.73 11.43 1.67
CA LEU A 73 11.59 12.35 2.80
C LEU A 73 12.31 11.84 4.04
N LEU A 74 12.38 10.53 4.21
CA LEU A 74 12.97 9.88 5.38
C LEU A 74 13.97 8.80 4.94
N PRO A 75 15.11 9.20 4.37
CA PRO A 75 16.02 8.21 3.74
C PRO A 75 16.64 7.20 4.70
N ASN A 76 16.68 7.51 5.99
CA ASN A 76 17.28 6.61 6.97
C ASN A 76 16.24 5.91 7.86
N ASP A 77 14.98 5.97 7.48
CA ASP A 77 13.90 5.36 8.26
C ASP A 77 13.72 3.90 7.81
N SER A 78 13.96 2.96 8.73
CA SER A 78 13.88 1.54 8.41
C SER A 78 12.45 1.11 8.06
N THR A 79 11.46 1.70 8.72
CA THR A 79 10.06 1.38 8.46
C THR A 79 9.63 1.84 7.06
N ALA A 80 10.09 3.03 6.64
CA ALA A 80 9.79 3.51 5.30
C ALA A 80 10.33 2.55 4.24
N ARG A 81 11.55 2.04 4.44
CA ARG A 81 12.13 1.05 3.52
C ARG A 81 11.36 -0.26 3.53
N TYR A 82 10.94 -0.70 4.72
CA TYR A 82 10.15 -1.91 4.82
C TYR A 82 8.82 -1.77 4.06
N ASN A 83 8.14 -0.64 4.25
CA ASN A 83 6.86 -0.40 3.57
C ASN A 83 7.03 -0.37 2.06
N LEU A 84 8.10 0.25 1.58
CA LEU A 84 8.39 0.25 0.15
C LEU A 84 8.62 -1.18 -0.36
N ALA A 85 9.33 -1.99 0.42
CA ALA A 85 9.56 -3.39 0.04
C ALA A 85 8.25 -4.15 -0.09
N CYS A 86 7.32 -3.93 0.83
CA CYS A 86 6.01 -4.59 0.79
C CYS A 86 5.25 -4.21 -0.47
N SER A 87 5.22 -2.93 -0.80
CA SER A 87 4.53 -2.46 -2.01
C SER A 87 5.18 -3.01 -3.27
N LEU A 88 6.51 -3.05 -3.32
CA LEU A 88 7.23 -3.61 -4.44
C LEU A 88 6.97 -5.11 -4.61
N ALA A 89 6.93 -5.84 -3.50
CA ALA A 89 6.65 -7.28 -3.54
C ALA A 89 5.26 -7.53 -4.09
N ARG A 90 4.27 -6.77 -3.63
CA ARG A 90 2.90 -6.90 -4.12
C ARG A 90 2.79 -6.53 -5.60
N ALA A 91 3.60 -5.57 -6.04
CA ALA A 91 3.60 -5.14 -7.43
C ALA A 91 4.41 -6.07 -8.35
N GLY A 92 5.00 -7.14 -7.80
CA GLY A 92 5.74 -8.11 -8.59
C GLY A 92 7.19 -7.75 -8.86
N CYS A 93 7.73 -6.75 -8.13
CA CYS A 93 9.11 -6.30 -8.32
C CYS A 93 10.01 -6.94 -7.26
N SER A 94 10.16 -8.27 -7.32
CA SER A 94 10.81 -9.04 -6.27
C SER A 94 12.28 -8.66 -6.03
N PRO A 95 13.14 -8.51 -7.07
CA PRO A 95 14.53 -8.16 -6.78
C PRO A 95 14.68 -6.83 -6.06
N GLU A 96 13.92 -5.82 -6.47
CA GLU A 96 14.00 -4.53 -5.81
C GLU A 96 13.43 -4.58 -4.41
N ALA A 97 12.33 -5.35 -4.21
CA ALA A 97 11.74 -5.53 -2.88
C ALA A 97 12.77 -6.12 -1.91
N ILE A 98 13.52 -7.12 -2.36
CA ILE A 98 14.54 -7.75 -1.51
C ILE A 98 15.66 -6.76 -1.17
N ARG A 99 16.07 -5.94 -2.13
CA ARG A 99 17.08 -4.92 -1.86
C ARG A 99 16.59 -3.92 -0.82
N CYS A 100 15.31 -3.54 -0.89
CA CYS A 100 14.73 -2.64 0.11
C CYS A 100 14.67 -3.28 1.49
N LEU A 101 14.34 -4.57 1.56
CA LEU A 101 14.36 -5.29 2.84
C LEU A 101 15.75 -5.33 3.42
N SER A 102 16.75 -5.63 2.60
CA SER A 102 18.13 -5.64 3.04
C SER A 102 18.53 -4.29 3.61
N LYS A 103 18.15 -3.21 2.92
CA LYS A 103 18.45 -1.87 3.39
C LYS A 103 17.70 -1.54 4.68
N ALA A 104 16.45 -1.99 4.80
CA ALA A 104 15.67 -1.79 6.02
C ALA A 104 16.38 -2.44 7.22
N ILE A 105 16.89 -3.65 7.04
CA ILE A 105 17.63 -4.36 8.09
C ILE A 105 18.89 -3.59 8.47
N VAL A 106 19.64 -3.13 7.48
CA VAL A 106 20.84 -2.33 7.72
C VAL A 106 20.50 -1.07 8.51
N LEU A 107 19.34 -0.47 8.25
CA LEU A 107 18.90 0.73 8.95
C LEU A 107 18.31 0.46 10.32
N GLY A 108 18.21 -0.80 10.73
CA GLY A 108 17.78 -1.16 12.08
C GLY A 108 16.43 -1.87 12.18
N TYR A 109 15.83 -2.24 11.07
CA TYR A 109 14.60 -3.03 11.14
C TYR A 109 14.94 -4.40 11.71
N ASP A 110 14.33 -4.76 12.84
CA ASP A 110 14.72 -5.97 13.57
C ASP A 110 13.59 -6.96 13.81
N ASP A 111 12.39 -6.69 13.33
CA ASP A 111 11.27 -7.61 13.52
C ASP A 111 11.26 -8.69 12.44
N LEU A 112 12.23 -9.60 12.53
CA LEU A 112 12.39 -10.67 11.53
C LEU A 112 11.24 -11.68 11.57
N ARG A 113 10.58 -11.83 12.71
CA ARG A 113 9.40 -12.67 12.80
C ARG A 113 8.28 -12.15 11.94
N HIS A 114 8.09 -10.84 11.96
CA HIS A 114 7.07 -10.22 11.13
C HIS A 114 7.38 -10.45 9.65
N LEU A 115 8.66 -10.36 9.26
CA LEU A 115 9.05 -10.66 7.89
C LEU A 115 8.62 -12.04 7.44
N GLU A 116 8.72 -13.02 8.33
CA GLU A 116 8.39 -14.40 7.99
C GLU A 116 6.92 -14.61 7.73
N VAL A 117 6.04 -13.81 8.36
CA VAL A 117 4.60 -14.05 8.32
C VAL A 117 3.83 -12.98 7.59
N ASP A 118 4.46 -11.89 7.18
CA ASP A 118 3.78 -10.78 6.53
C ASP A 118 3.23 -11.22 5.18
N PRO A 119 1.89 -11.21 4.98
CA PRO A 119 1.33 -11.66 3.70
C PRO A 119 1.74 -10.80 2.53
N ASP A 120 2.13 -9.55 2.74
CA ASP A 120 2.60 -8.68 1.66
C ASP A 120 3.89 -9.21 1.03
N LEU A 121 4.63 -10.05 1.75
CA LEU A 121 5.90 -10.61 1.28
C LEU A 121 5.77 -12.04 0.76
N ASP A 122 4.53 -12.55 0.63
CA ASP A 122 4.32 -13.93 0.21
C ASP A 122 4.99 -14.26 -1.12
N SER A 123 5.03 -13.31 -2.05
CA SER A 123 5.65 -13.53 -3.35
C SER A 123 7.16 -13.73 -3.27
N LEU A 124 7.78 -13.38 -2.16
CA LEU A 124 9.22 -13.48 -1.98
C LEU A 124 9.66 -14.76 -1.26
N ARG A 125 8.73 -15.52 -0.69
CA ARG A 125 9.07 -16.59 0.25
C ARG A 125 9.99 -17.66 -0.33
N ASP A 126 9.82 -17.98 -1.59
CA ASP A 126 10.64 -19.01 -2.23
C ASP A 126 11.87 -18.45 -2.92
N HIS A 127 12.07 -17.15 -2.87
CA HIS A 127 13.23 -16.54 -3.50
C HIS A 127 14.47 -16.77 -2.64
N PRO A 128 15.56 -17.32 -3.21
CA PRO A 128 16.75 -17.64 -2.41
C PRO A 128 17.31 -16.45 -1.65
N ASP A 129 17.31 -15.27 -2.26
CA ASP A 129 17.85 -14.08 -1.61
C ASP A 129 17.02 -13.66 -0.41
N PHE A 130 15.69 -13.84 -0.47
CA PHE A 130 14.82 -13.56 0.67
C PHE A 130 15.13 -14.51 1.82
N ARG A 131 15.29 -15.80 1.50
CA ARG A 131 15.61 -16.80 2.52
C ARG A 131 16.95 -16.52 3.15
N ASN A 132 17.93 -16.06 2.36
CA ASN A 132 19.22 -15.68 2.90
C ASN A 132 19.10 -14.52 3.89
N LEU A 133 18.22 -13.55 3.62
CA LEU A 133 18.02 -12.44 4.57
C LEU A 133 17.53 -12.96 5.91
N LEU A 134 16.62 -13.92 5.90
CA LEU A 134 16.09 -14.48 7.16
C LEU A 134 17.16 -15.26 7.91
N ASP A 135 17.99 -15.99 7.19
CA ASP A 135 19.04 -16.80 7.82
C ASP A 135 20.15 -15.94 8.41
N GLU A 136 20.46 -14.81 7.77
CA GLU A 136 21.52 -13.92 8.23
C GLU A 136 21.07 -12.98 9.34
N GLY A 137 19.75 -12.76 9.40
CA GLY A 137 19.19 -11.89 10.41
C GLY A 137 19.02 -12.60 11.71
#